data_a394bd09895a2aa5bfe96653759b5394
#
_entry.id   a394bd09895a2aa5bfe96653759b5394
#
_cell.length_a   1.000
_cell.length_b   1.000
_cell.length_c   1.000
_cell.angle_alpha   90.00
_cell.angle_beta   90.00
_cell.angle_gamma   90.00
#
_symmetry.space_group_name_H-M   'P 1'
#
loop_
_entity.id
_entity.type
_entity.pdbx_description
1 polymer ?
#
loop_
_entity_poly.entity_id
_entity_poly.type
_entity_poly.pdbx_seq_one_letter_code
_entity_poly.pdbx_strand_id
1 'polypeptide(L)'
;MKRIGIVSDSHGMRGILEQSLIKLQAGGPLDALIHCGDGGSDAKCLAGNILQTVIVRGNCDGWGCDYEDDMLVNIGGVNIFVTHGHRYGVKSGLDTLASAAAAKGAQVACFGHTHKPFCEYRDGVLLITPGTCTLRGACALLTIDQSGSFQAELL
;
A
#
# COMPACT_ATOMS: atom_id res chain seq x y z
N MET A 1 11.79 -15.29 1.78
CA MET A 1 10.59 -14.54 2.22
C MET A 1 10.71 -13.11 1.73
N LYS A 2 9.68 -12.58 1.09
CA LYS A 2 9.61 -11.15 0.70
C LYS A 2 8.90 -10.35 1.77
N ARG A 3 9.43 -9.19 2.10
CA ARG A 3 8.85 -8.26 3.07
C ARG A 3 8.48 -6.97 2.36
N ILE A 4 7.20 -6.62 2.36
CA ILE A 4 6.65 -5.47 1.63
C ILE A 4 5.99 -4.55 2.64
N GLY A 5 6.51 -3.35 2.78
CA GLY A 5 5.89 -2.29 3.58
C GLY A 5 4.77 -1.60 2.81
N ILE A 6 3.66 -1.35 3.47
CA ILE A 6 2.51 -0.64 2.89
C ILE A 6 2.21 0.58 3.76
N VAL A 7 2.22 1.75 3.14
CA VAL A 7 1.93 3.04 3.78
C VAL A 7 1.00 3.86 2.90
N SER A 8 0.33 4.86 3.46
CA SER A 8 -0.57 5.72 2.72
C SER A 8 -0.81 7.04 3.43
N ASP A 9 -1.26 8.02 2.66
CA ASP A 9 -1.82 9.27 3.18
C ASP A 9 -0.85 9.99 4.14
N SER A 10 0.40 10.15 3.71
CA SER A 10 1.44 10.85 4.50
C SER A 10 1.31 12.37 4.44
N HIS A 11 0.67 12.89 3.38
CA HIS A 11 0.34 14.32 3.24
C HIS A 11 1.52 15.28 3.54
N GLY A 12 2.74 14.93 3.13
CA GLY A 12 3.94 15.74 3.35
C GLY A 12 4.60 15.56 4.72
N MET A 13 4.05 14.72 5.58
CA MET A 13 4.57 14.49 6.95
C MET A 13 5.66 13.42 6.96
N ARG A 14 6.81 13.74 6.39
CA ARG A 14 7.95 12.80 6.22
C ARG A 14 8.44 12.21 7.53
N GLY A 15 8.51 12.99 8.61
CA GLY A 15 8.97 12.49 9.91
C GLY A 15 8.08 11.39 10.49
N ILE A 16 6.77 11.44 10.23
CA ILE A 16 5.84 10.39 10.67
C ILE A 16 5.95 9.17 9.74
N LEU A 17 6.11 9.38 8.45
CA LEU A 17 6.37 8.29 7.50
C LEU A 17 7.67 7.54 7.86
N GLU A 18 8.70 8.25 8.28
CA GLU A 18 9.94 7.65 8.78
C GLU A 18 9.69 6.72 9.97
N GLN A 19 8.80 7.11 10.90
CA GLN A 19 8.39 6.24 12.01
C GLN A 19 7.72 4.94 11.51
N SER A 20 6.88 5.04 10.46
CA SER A 20 6.32 3.85 9.82
C SER A 20 7.41 2.94 9.26
N LEU A 21 8.42 3.50 8.59
CA LEU A 21 9.52 2.72 8.04
C LEU A 21 10.35 2.05 9.14
N ILE A 22 10.59 2.72 10.26
CA ILE A 22 11.29 2.13 11.41
C ILE A 22 10.51 0.91 11.94
N LYS A 23 9.20 1.02 12.10
CA LYS A 23 8.35 -0.12 12.51
C LYS A 23 8.45 -1.29 11.53
N LEU A 24 8.31 -0.99 10.24
CA LEU A 24 8.32 -1.99 9.18
C LEU A 24 9.67 -2.73 9.11
N GLN A 25 10.76 -2.03 9.38
CA GLN A 25 12.12 -2.57 9.31
C GLN A 25 12.61 -3.20 10.62
N ALA A 26 11.84 -3.11 11.70
CA ALA A 26 12.22 -3.69 12.99
C ALA A 26 12.47 -5.21 12.93
N GLY A 27 11.77 -5.93 12.04
CA GLY A 27 11.94 -7.37 11.81
C GLY A 27 12.87 -7.72 10.64
N GLY A 28 13.58 -6.74 10.07
CA GLY A 28 14.50 -6.95 8.94
C GLY A 28 14.22 -5.98 7.77
N PRO A 29 15.09 -6.01 6.75
CA PRO A 29 14.95 -5.10 5.61
C PRO A 29 13.67 -5.37 4.80
N LEU A 30 13.21 -4.33 4.11
CA LEU A 30 12.10 -4.43 3.16
C LEU A 30 12.64 -4.72 1.76
N ASP A 31 11.99 -5.64 1.05
CA ASP A 31 12.21 -5.86 -0.38
C ASP A 31 11.48 -4.81 -1.23
N ALA A 32 10.32 -4.36 -0.76
CA ALA A 32 9.54 -3.33 -1.44
C ALA A 32 8.80 -2.42 -0.46
N LEU A 33 8.50 -1.21 -0.93
CA LEU A 33 7.64 -0.24 -0.26
C LEU A 33 6.53 0.17 -1.20
N ILE A 34 5.28 0.07 -0.74
CA ILE A 34 4.10 0.52 -1.46
C ILE A 34 3.54 1.76 -0.75
N HIS A 35 3.34 2.85 -1.49
CA HIS A 35 2.63 4.04 -1.01
C HIS A 35 1.32 4.19 -1.80
N CYS A 36 0.20 4.12 -1.10
CA CYS A 36 -1.13 4.11 -1.71
C CYS A 36 -1.71 5.50 -2.00
N GLY A 37 -0.86 6.51 -2.18
CA GLY A 37 -1.27 7.84 -2.60
C GLY A 37 -1.39 8.88 -1.48
N ASP A 38 -1.57 10.13 -1.87
CA ASP A 38 -1.59 11.31 -1.00
C ASP A 38 -0.29 11.48 -0.20
N GLY A 39 0.79 11.74 -0.92
CA GLY A 39 2.11 11.97 -0.36
C GLY A 39 3.20 11.03 -0.88
N GLY A 40 3.03 10.45 -2.06
CA GLY A 40 3.99 9.50 -2.64
C GLY A 40 5.42 10.03 -2.76
N SER A 41 5.59 11.34 -2.95
CA SER A 41 6.91 11.97 -2.98
C SER A 41 7.66 11.83 -1.64
N ASP A 42 6.94 11.71 -0.52
CA ASP A 42 7.56 11.46 0.79
C ASP A 42 8.23 10.09 0.80
N ALA A 43 7.53 9.07 0.31
CA ALA A 43 8.06 7.72 0.20
C ALA A 43 9.29 7.65 -0.72
N LYS A 44 9.26 8.36 -1.86
CA LYS A 44 10.39 8.43 -2.77
C LYS A 44 11.65 8.99 -2.11
N CYS A 45 11.50 10.00 -1.27
CA CYS A 45 12.63 10.59 -0.54
C CYS A 45 13.19 9.64 0.55
N LEU A 46 12.34 8.83 1.17
CA LEU A 46 12.69 8.00 2.32
C LEU A 46 13.00 6.54 1.98
N ALA A 47 12.78 6.12 0.73
CA ALA A 47 12.95 4.72 0.30
C ALA A 47 14.39 4.19 0.49
N GLY A 48 15.40 5.06 0.40
CA GLY A 48 16.79 4.70 0.69
C GLY A 48 17.25 3.47 -0.11
N ASN A 49 17.60 2.40 0.60
CA ASN A 49 18.09 1.14 0.04
C ASN A 49 16.99 0.13 -0.29
N ILE A 50 15.72 0.51 -0.23
CA ILE A 50 14.62 -0.39 -0.60
C ILE A 50 14.67 -0.61 -2.12
N LEU A 51 14.74 -1.87 -2.53
CA LEU A 51 14.98 -2.26 -3.92
C LEU A 51 13.86 -1.85 -4.87
N GLN A 52 12.62 -1.86 -4.40
CA GLN A 52 11.45 -1.55 -5.21
C GLN A 52 10.51 -0.61 -4.47
N THR A 53 10.14 0.50 -5.09
CA THR A 53 9.15 1.43 -4.55
C THR A 53 8.00 1.56 -5.54
N VAL A 54 6.79 1.30 -5.08
CA VAL A 54 5.55 1.40 -5.85
C VAL A 54 4.73 2.54 -5.27
N ILE A 55 4.43 3.54 -6.09
CA ILE A 55 3.72 4.75 -5.68
C ILE A 55 2.57 5.00 -6.65
N VAL A 56 1.37 5.18 -6.13
CA VAL A 56 0.21 5.60 -6.93
C VAL A 56 -0.23 7.02 -6.54
N ARG A 57 -0.96 7.66 -7.43
CA ARG A 57 -1.48 9.00 -7.23
C ARG A 57 -2.76 8.96 -6.41
N GLY A 58 -2.81 9.78 -5.33
CA GLY A 58 -4.02 10.05 -4.58
C GLY A 58 -4.77 11.29 -5.07
N ASN A 59 -5.96 11.52 -4.53
CA ASN A 59 -6.79 12.66 -4.91
C ASN A 59 -6.21 14.02 -4.46
N CYS A 60 -5.31 14.01 -3.47
CA CYS A 60 -4.62 15.22 -3.00
C CYS A 60 -3.24 15.41 -3.66
N ASP A 61 -2.76 14.46 -4.45
CA ASP A 61 -1.54 14.61 -5.25
C ASP A 61 -1.86 15.48 -6.46
N GLY A 62 -1.23 16.66 -6.53
CA GLY A 62 -1.60 17.72 -7.47
C GLY A 62 -1.40 17.42 -8.95
N TRP A 63 -1.81 18.36 -9.78
CA TRP A 63 -1.58 18.35 -11.23
C TRP A 63 -0.07 18.30 -11.53
N GLY A 64 0.33 17.45 -12.48
CA GLY A 64 1.74 17.27 -12.84
C GLY A 64 2.46 16.22 -12.00
N CYS A 65 1.77 15.50 -11.14
CA CYS A 65 2.28 14.31 -10.49
C CYS A 65 2.49 13.19 -11.53
N ASP A 66 3.70 12.62 -11.58
CA ASP A 66 4.08 11.59 -12.56
C ASP A 66 3.63 10.17 -12.17
N TYR A 67 2.91 10.02 -11.05
CA TYR A 67 2.46 8.72 -10.58
C TYR A 67 1.18 8.28 -11.28
N GLU A 68 1.09 6.97 -11.57
CA GLU A 68 -0.11 6.36 -12.11
C GLU A 68 -1.23 6.34 -11.07
N ASP A 69 -2.48 6.35 -11.54
CA ASP A 69 -3.65 6.22 -10.65
C ASP A 69 -3.73 4.83 -10.02
N ASP A 70 -3.46 3.81 -10.81
CA ASP A 70 -3.49 2.40 -10.42
C ASP A 70 -2.26 1.66 -10.96
N MET A 71 -1.79 0.67 -10.21
CA MET A 71 -0.72 -0.23 -10.65
C MET A 71 -1.05 -1.67 -10.31
N LEU A 72 -0.70 -2.59 -11.21
CA LEU A 72 -0.68 -4.02 -10.94
C LEU A 72 0.77 -4.48 -10.97
N VAL A 73 1.28 -4.96 -9.85
CA VAL A 73 2.67 -5.42 -9.72
C VAL A 73 2.71 -6.89 -9.28
N ASN A 74 3.73 -7.62 -9.72
CA ASN A 74 3.99 -8.97 -9.24
C ASN A 74 5.22 -8.96 -8.35
N ILE A 75 5.08 -9.37 -7.10
CA ILE A 75 6.17 -9.48 -6.13
C ILE A 75 6.11 -10.88 -5.52
N GLY A 76 7.19 -11.64 -5.62
CA GLY A 76 7.26 -12.98 -5.05
C GLY A 76 6.21 -13.96 -5.60
N GLY A 77 5.74 -13.75 -6.83
CA GLY A 77 4.70 -14.57 -7.46
C GLY A 77 3.27 -14.15 -7.14
N VAL A 78 3.08 -13.12 -6.31
CA VAL A 78 1.76 -12.60 -5.93
C VAL A 78 1.44 -11.35 -6.73
N ASN A 79 0.27 -11.31 -7.36
CA ASN A 79 -0.24 -10.14 -8.07
C ASN A 79 -0.90 -9.19 -7.07
N ILE A 80 -0.37 -7.99 -6.97
CA ILE A 80 -0.81 -6.95 -6.05
C ILE A 80 -1.36 -5.77 -6.84
N PHE A 81 -2.63 -5.47 -6.67
CA PHE A 81 -3.25 -4.26 -7.21
C PHE A 81 -3.07 -3.12 -6.22
N VAL A 82 -2.52 -2.01 -6.68
CA VAL A 82 -2.27 -0.82 -5.85
C VAL A 82 -3.05 0.35 -6.40
N THR A 83 -3.84 0.98 -5.57
CA THR A 83 -4.63 2.17 -5.90
C THR A 83 -4.79 3.05 -4.67
N HIS A 84 -5.09 4.33 -4.86
CA HIS A 84 -5.48 5.16 -3.71
C HIS A 84 -6.89 4.81 -3.23
N GLY A 85 -7.80 4.47 -4.14
CA GLY A 85 -9.14 4.01 -3.83
C GLY A 85 -10.25 5.04 -4.04
N HIS A 86 -9.94 6.34 -4.15
CA HIS A 86 -10.95 7.39 -4.36
C HIS A 86 -11.79 7.17 -5.64
N ARG A 87 -11.20 6.57 -6.68
CA ARG A 87 -11.89 6.25 -7.94
C ARG A 87 -12.79 5.01 -7.85
N TYR A 88 -12.68 4.25 -6.79
CA TYR A 88 -13.47 3.03 -6.53
C TYR A 88 -14.49 3.21 -5.40
N GLY A 89 -14.71 4.43 -4.95
CA GLY A 89 -15.73 4.75 -3.94
C GLY A 89 -15.51 4.07 -2.58
N VAL A 90 -14.26 3.85 -2.17
CA VAL A 90 -13.91 3.05 -0.97
C VAL A 90 -14.46 3.61 0.33
N LYS A 91 -14.83 4.89 0.40
CA LYS A 91 -15.50 5.47 1.57
C LYS A 91 -16.95 5.03 1.71
N SER A 92 -17.57 4.55 0.63
CA SER A 92 -18.96 4.07 0.61
C SER A 92 -19.07 2.54 0.66
N GLY A 93 -17.99 1.83 0.41
CA GLY A 93 -17.93 0.37 0.41
C GLY A 93 -16.75 -0.16 -0.39
N LEU A 94 -16.44 -1.43 -0.22
CA LEU A 94 -15.24 -2.05 -0.78
C LEU A 94 -15.52 -3.03 -1.94
N ASP A 95 -16.78 -3.26 -2.29
CA ASP A 95 -17.15 -4.25 -3.31
C ASP A 95 -16.65 -3.87 -4.72
N THR A 96 -16.72 -2.59 -5.08
CA THR A 96 -16.22 -2.10 -6.38
C THR A 96 -14.71 -2.31 -6.50
N LEU A 97 -13.95 -2.00 -5.45
CA LEU A 97 -12.51 -2.23 -5.41
C LEU A 97 -12.18 -3.72 -5.50
N ALA A 98 -12.85 -4.55 -4.71
CA ALA A 98 -12.64 -6.00 -4.71
C ALA A 98 -12.91 -6.61 -6.10
N SER A 99 -14.01 -6.22 -6.75
CA SER A 99 -14.35 -6.68 -8.10
C SER A 99 -13.33 -6.23 -9.14
N ALA A 100 -12.85 -5.00 -9.07
CA ALA A 100 -11.84 -4.49 -9.98
C ALA A 100 -10.50 -5.22 -9.83
N ALA A 101 -10.07 -5.47 -8.59
CA ALA A 101 -8.86 -6.21 -8.30
C ALA A 101 -8.96 -7.67 -8.78
N ALA A 102 -10.07 -8.34 -8.51
CA ALA A 102 -10.32 -9.71 -8.97
C ALA A 102 -10.30 -9.82 -10.50
N ALA A 103 -10.92 -8.87 -11.21
CA ALA A 103 -10.93 -8.82 -12.67
C ALA A 103 -9.52 -8.66 -13.28
N LYS A 104 -8.58 -8.08 -12.54
CA LYS A 104 -7.17 -7.95 -12.94
C LYS A 104 -6.32 -9.15 -12.54
N GLY A 105 -6.88 -10.16 -11.92
CA GLY A 105 -6.15 -11.33 -11.42
C GLY A 105 -5.30 -11.03 -10.18
N ALA A 106 -5.62 -9.99 -9.43
CA ALA A 106 -4.92 -9.66 -8.20
C ALA A 106 -5.35 -10.58 -7.05
N GLN A 107 -4.38 -11.00 -6.26
CA GLN A 107 -4.60 -11.77 -5.04
C GLN A 107 -4.65 -10.85 -3.81
N VAL A 108 -4.02 -9.69 -3.92
CA VAL A 108 -3.96 -8.64 -2.89
C VAL A 108 -4.31 -7.30 -3.54
N ALA A 109 -5.05 -6.47 -2.84
CA ALA A 109 -5.29 -5.08 -3.22
C ALA A 109 -4.90 -4.14 -2.06
N CYS A 110 -3.98 -3.23 -2.33
CA CYS A 110 -3.53 -2.21 -1.38
C CYS A 110 -4.18 -0.89 -1.74
N PHE A 111 -4.76 -0.21 -0.75
CA PHE A 111 -5.44 1.07 -0.96
C PHE A 111 -5.29 2.01 0.23
N GLY A 112 -5.69 3.26 0.06
CA GLY A 112 -5.69 4.30 1.08
C GLY A 112 -7.02 5.03 1.15
N HIS A 113 -6.98 6.35 1.22
CA HIS A 113 -8.12 7.27 1.14
C HIS A 113 -9.09 7.27 2.33
N THR A 114 -9.43 6.12 2.90
CA THR A 114 -10.36 6.03 4.03
C THR A 114 -9.74 6.53 5.34
N HIS A 115 -8.42 6.57 5.41
CA HIS A 115 -7.63 6.85 6.62
C HIS A 115 -7.82 5.84 7.76
N LYS A 116 -8.61 4.78 7.56
CA LYS A 116 -8.92 3.75 8.57
C LYS A 116 -8.25 2.45 8.20
N PRO A 117 -7.52 1.80 9.12
CA PRO A 117 -6.89 0.52 8.84
C PRO A 117 -7.94 -0.58 8.59
N PHE A 118 -7.64 -1.46 7.63
CA PHE A 118 -8.50 -2.59 7.27
C PHE A 118 -7.65 -3.69 6.62
N CYS A 119 -7.90 -4.94 6.98
CA CYS A 119 -7.22 -6.08 6.39
C CYS A 119 -8.12 -7.30 6.44
N GLU A 120 -8.88 -7.56 5.37
CA GLU A 120 -9.79 -8.70 5.27
C GLU A 120 -9.93 -9.16 3.82
N TYR A 121 -10.28 -10.44 3.65
CA TYR A 121 -10.63 -11.00 2.35
C TYR A 121 -12.02 -10.54 1.91
N ARG A 122 -12.13 -10.21 0.62
CA ARG A 122 -13.40 -9.96 -0.04
C ARG A 122 -13.33 -10.45 -1.48
N ASP A 123 -14.29 -11.30 -1.88
CA ASP A 123 -14.34 -11.91 -3.21
C ASP A 123 -13.01 -12.61 -3.63
N GLY A 124 -12.37 -13.26 -2.66
CA GLY A 124 -11.10 -13.97 -2.88
C GLY A 124 -9.85 -13.09 -2.94
N VAL A 125 -9.99 -11.77 -2.78
CA VAL A 125 -8.89 -10.81 -2.74
C VAL A 125 -8.65 -10.34 -1.31
N LEU A 126 -7.39 -10.34 -0.86
CA LEU A 126 -7.02 -9.72 0.40
C LEU A 126 -6.94 -8.21 0.22
N LEU A 127 -7.88 -7.47 0.82
CA LEU A 127 -7.91 -6.01 0.81
C LEU A 127 -7.13 -5.48 2.01
N ILE A 128 -6.15 -4.61 1.77
CA ILE A 128 -5.29 -4.03 2.80
C ILE A 128 -5.28 -2.52 2.65
N THR A 129 -5.64 -1.81 3.71
CA THR A 129 -5.31 -0.40 3.87
C THR A 129 -4.66 -0.19 5.23
N PRO A 130 -3.48 0.45 5.29
CA PRO A 130 -2.81 0.70 6.57
C PRO A 130 -3.47 1.80 7.39
N GLY A 131 -4.40 2.54 6.79
CA GLY A 131 -4.86 3.82 7.31
C GLY A 131 -3.89 4.94 6.95
N THR A 132 -4.08 6.11 7.55
CA THR A 132 -3.13 7.22 7.36
C THR A 132 -1.91 7.05 8.27
N CYS A 133 -0.71 7.15 7.71
CA CYS A 133 0.51 7.09 8.51
C CYS A 133 0.65 8.30 9.45
N THR A 134 -0.09 9.38 9.22
CA THR A 134 -0.12 10.55 10.10
C THR A 134 -0.67 10.22 11.49
N LEU A 135 -1.41 9.12 11.62
CA LEU A 135 -1.88 8.61 12.89
C LEU A 135 -0.88 7.58 13.45
N ARG A 136 0.03 8.04 14.28
CA ARG A 136 1.03 7.21 15.00
C ARG A 136 1.93 6.36 14.10
N GLY A 137 2.15 6.77 12.85
CA GLY A 137 2.94 6.01 11.89
C GLY A 137 2.29 4.69 11.49
N ALA A 138 0.96 4.64 11.37
CA ALA A 138 0.23 3.45 10.94
C ALA A 138 0.75 2.94 9.60
N CYS A 139 0.97 1.64 9.52
CA CYS A 139 1.48 0.96 8.34
C CYS A 139 1.01 -0.50 8.32
N ALA A 140 1.26 -1.21 7.24
CA ALA A 140 1.01 -2.65 7.16
C ALA A 140 2.23 -3.36 6.60
N LEU A 141 2.43 -4.60 7.01
CA LEU A 141 3.48 -5.47 6.50
C LEU A 141 2.83 -6.65 5.78
N LEU A 142 3.15 -6.82 4.51
CA LEU A 142 2.80 -8.00 3.73
C LEU A 142 4.06 -8.86 3.58
N THR A 143 3.97 -10.13 3.96
CA THR A 143 5.05 -11.10 3.79
C THR A 143 4.62 -12.19 2.83
N ILE A 144 5.54 -12.58 1.93
CA ILE A 144 5.31 -13.60 0.92
C ILE A 144 6.45 -14.63 1.04
N ASP A 145 6.12 -15.89 1.22
CA ASP A 145 7.11 -16.97 1.30
C ASP A 145 7.52 -17.49 -0.08
N GLN A 146 8.42 -18.46 -0.10
CA GLN A 146 8.94 -19.06 -1.35
C GLN A 146 7.88 -19.83 -2.15
N SER A 147 6.80 -20.26 -1.50
CA SER A 147 5.68 -20.96 -2.17
C SER A 147 4.68 -19.99 -2.80
N GLY A 148 4.81 -18.69 -2.53
CA GLY A 148 3.82 -17.68 -2.91
C GLY A 148 2.67 -17.53 -1.91
N SER A 149 2.74 -18.20 -0.77
CA SER A 149 1.79 -17.98 0.33
C SER A 149 2.09 -16.64 0.99
N PHE A 150 1.06 -15.91 1.37
CA PHE A 150 1.22 -14.56 1.91
C PHE A 150 0.33 -14.32 3.12
N GLN A 151 0.77 -13.42 3.96
CA GLN A 151 0.02 -12.92 5.10
C GLN A 151 0.30 -11.44 5.32
N ALA A 152 -0.63 -10.74 5.92
CA ALA A 152 -0.51 -9.32 6.22
C ALA A 152 -0.86 -9.01 7.66
N GLU A 153 -0.21 -7.99 8.21
CA GLU A 153 -0.48 -7.47 9.54
C GLU A 153 -0.51 -5.94 9.51
N LEU A 154 -1.39 -5.37 10.33
CA LEU A 154 -1.47 -3.93 10.56
C LEU A 154 -0.59 -3.57 11.76
N LEU A 155 0.22 -2.50 11.61
CA LEU A 155 1.19 -2.07 12.63
C LEU A 155 0.91 -0.65 13.14
#